data_dffeeec42d3c13aa39c0c11e92159d98
#
_entry.id   dffeeec42d3c13aa39c0c11e92159d98
#
_cell.length_a   1.000
_cell.length_b   1.000
_cell.length_c   1.000
_cell.angle_alpha   90.00
_cell.angle_beta   90.00
_cell.angle_gamma   90.00
#
_symmetry.space_group_name_H-M   'P 1'
#
loop_
_entity.id
_entity.type
_entity.pdbx_description
1 polymer ?
#
loop_
_entity_poly.entity_id
_entity_poly.type
_entity_poly.pdbx_seq_one_letter_code
_entity_poly.pdbx_strand_id
1 'polypeptide(L)'
;MPLDVVTLEGALVRLIPLSRDHVDALCAVGLEPDIWRWIPRRVDDRAGMRAFVEECLEGWRAGTALPFTTTLRETGQVVGATRFMSIALAHKRLEIGGTWLGSEWQRTRVNTEAKYLMLRHAFETWGCQRVEFKTHAGNVRSRRAILRLGAVEEGTFRKHMVQEDGSSRDSVYFSIVDDEWPAVKETLEERLATRID
;
A
#
# COMPACT_ATOMS: atom_id res chain seq x y z
N MET A 1 0.41 -21.98 -0.36
CA MET A 1 0.58 -21.95 1.11
C MET A 1 0.39 -20.50 1.52
N PRO A 2 -0.43 -20.18 2.52
CA PRO A 2 -0.58 -18.81 2.95
C PRO A 2 0.77 -18.26 3.45
N LEU A 3 1.01 -16.98 3.20
CA LEU A 3 2.21 -16.29 3.68
C LEU A 3 2.13 -16.14 5.21
N ASP A 4 3.28 -16.25 5.87
CA ASP A 4 3.34 -16.04 7.31
C ASP A 4 2.92 -14.61 7.64
N VAL A 5 2.12 -14.47 8.67
CA VAL A 5 1.72 -13.16 9.17
C VAL A 5 2.91 -12.48 9.85
N VAL A 6 3.09 -11.20 9.56
CA VAL A 6 4.15 -10.38 10.13
C VAL A 6 3.60 -9.02 10.55
N THR A 7 4.15 -8.48 11.63
CA THR A 7 3.96 -7.05 11.98
C THR A 7 5.22 -6.30 11.59
N LEU A 8 5.07 -5.22 10.82
CA LEU A 8 6.18 -4.33 10.47
C LEU A 8 6.09 -3.08 11.35
N GLU A 9 7.16 -2.80 12.09
CA GLU A 9 7.16 -1.73 13.10
C GLU A 9 8.22 -0.68 12.79
N GLY A 10 7.77 0.58 12.74
CA GLY A 10 8.59 1.78 12.57
C GLY A 10 8.58 2.67 13.80
N ALA A 11 9.07 3.88 13.65
CA ALA A 11 9.04 4.89 14.70
C ALA A 11 7.64 5.52 14.87
N LEU A 12 6.93 5.73 13.77
CA LEU A 12 5.65 6.41 13.71
C LEU A 12 4.48 5.44 13.51
N VAL A 13 4.67 4.40 12.67
CA VAL A 13 3.58 3.49 12.29
C VAL A 13 3.89 2.03 12.61
N ARG A 14 2.83 1.26 12.77
CA ARG A 14 2.81 -0.20 12.73
C ARG A 14 1.92 -0.66 11.58
N LEU A 15 2.39 -1.62 10.82
CA LEU A 15 1.59 -2.38 9.87
C LEU A 15 1.28 -3.73 10.53
N ILE A 16 0.08 -3.85 11.06
CA ILE A 16 -0.39 -5.09 11.70
C ILE A 16 -1.20 -5.91 10.70
N PRO A 17 -1.21 -7.25 10.81
CA PRO A 17 -2.02 -8.10 9.94
C PRO A 17 -3.48 -7.65 9.95
N LEU A 18 -4.08 -7.53 8.76
CA LEU A 18 -5.48 -7.13 8.63
C LEU A 18 -6.38 -8.19 9.27
N SER A 19 -7.35 -7.76 10.08
CA SER A 19 -8.35 -8.60 10.73
C SER A 19 -9.76 -8.06 10.51
N ARG A 20 -10.76 -8.95 10.63
CA ARG A 20 -12.19 -8.57 10.65
C ARG A 20 -12.52 -7.62 11.78
N ASP A 21 -11.82 -7.73 12.90
CA ASP A 21 -12.01 -6.89 14.08
C ASP A 21 -11.64 -5.44 13.83
N HIS A 22 -10.87 -5.17 12.75
CA HIS A 22 -10.50 -3.81 12.38
C HIS A 22 -11.57 -3.05 11.57
N VAL A 23 -12.67 -3.72 11.16
CA VAL A 23 -13.70 -3.12 10.28
C VAL A 23 -14.23 -1.79 10.83
N ASP A 24 -14.60 -1.74 12.10
CA ASP A 24 -15.19 -0.53 12.69
C ASP A 24 -14.18 0.62 12.78
N ALA A 25 -12.93 0.32 13.14
CA ALA A 25 -11.86 1.30 13.19
C ALA A 25 -11.46 1.79 11.77
N LEU A 26 -11.50 0.90 10.76
CA LEU A 26 -11.28 1.27 9.36
C LEU A 26 -12.43 2.15 8.84
N CYS A 27 -13.68 1.88 9.22
CA CYS A 27 -14.82 2.75 8.89
C CYS A 27 -14.66 4.16 9.45
N ALA A 28 -14.14 4.30 10.66
CA ALA A 28 -13.97 5.61 11.29
C ALA A 28 -13.07 6.56 10.48
N VAL A 29 -12.18 6.02 9.63
CA VAL A 29 -11.20 6.81 8.86
C VAL A 29 -11.30 6.62 7.34
N GLY A 30 -12.11 5.68 6.87
CA GLY A 30 -12.06 5.21 5.48
C GLY A 30 -13.35 5.34 4.67
N LEU A 31 -14.40 6.02 5.16
CA LEU A 31 -15.67 6.15 4.42
C LEU A 31 -15.77 7.43 3.59
N GLU A 32 -14.74 8.27 3.56
CA GLU A 32 -14.73 9.45 2.72
C GLU A 32 -14.60 9.07 1.24
N PRO A 33 -15.52 9.54 0.35
CA PRO A 33 -15.56 9.15 -1.07
C PRO A 33 -14.26 9.44 -1.83
N ASP A 34 -13.55 10.53 -1.49
CA ASP A 34 -12.30 10.93 -2.16
C ASP A 34 -11.16 9.92 -1.96
N ILE A 35 -11.20 9.10 -0.90
CA ILE A 35 -10.23 8.05 -0.65
C ILE A 35 -10.31 6.99 -1.78
N TRP A 36 -11.51 6.67 -2.22
CA TRP A 36 -11.81 5.58 -3.16
C TRP A 36 -11.84 6.01 -4.63
N ARG A 37 -11.80 7.32 -4.90
CA ARG A 37 -11.92 7.89 -6.25
C ARG A 37 -11.05 7.21 -7.32
N TRP A 38 -9.86 6.76 -6.96
CA TRP A 38 -8.90 6.18 -7.90
C TRP A 38 -8.66 4.68 -7.67
N ILE A 39 -9.37 4.09 -6.73
CA ILE A 39 -9.32 2.67 -6.41
C ILE A 39 -10.47 2.01 -7.18
N PRO A 40 -10.27 0.84 -7.85
CA PRO A 40 -11.33 0.16 -8.60
C PRO A 40 -12.35 -0.52 -7.67
N ARG A 41 -12.74 0.17 -6.63
CA ARG A 41 -13.74 -0.24 -5.63
C ARG A 41 -14.20 1.00 -4.89
N ARG A 42 -15.47 1.03 -4.57
CA ARG A 42 -16.08 2.04 -3.73
C ARG A 42 -16.46 1.45 -2.38
N VAL A 43 -16.20 2.20 -1.30
CA VAL A 43 -16.56 1.81 0.06
C VAL A 43 -17.25 3.02 0.72
N ASP A 44 -18.57 2.95 0.81
CA ASP A 44 -19.39 4.07 1.29
C ASP A 44 -19.98 3.80 2.69
N ASP A 45 -19.94 2.53 3.13
CA ASP A 45 -20.52 2.11 4.39
C ASP A 45 -19.77 0.95 5.04
N ARG A 46 -20.26 0.52 6.20
CA ARG A 46 -19.70 -0.60 6.95
C ARG A 46 -19.76 -1.93 6.20
N ALA A 47 -20.80 -2.15 5.41
CA ALA A 47 -20.93 -3.39 4.62
C ALA A 47 -19.87 -3.43 3.50
N GLY A 48 -19.68 -2.31 2.81
CA GLY A 48 -18.60 -2.14 1.82
C GLY A 48 -17.20 -2.31 2.45
N MET A 49 -16.95 -1.76 3.64
CA MET A 49 -15.68 -1.94 4.34
C MET A 49 -15.47 -3.41 4.73
N ARG A 50 -16.51 -4.09 5.22
CA ARG A 50 -16.43 -5.53 5.52
C ARG A 50 -16.10 -6.33 4.26
N ALA A 51 -16.75 -6.04 3.14
CA ALA A 51 -16.48 -6.70 1.86
C ALA A 51 -15.05 -6.45 1.38
N PHE A 52 -14.52 -5.22 1.54
CA PHE A 52 -13.12 -4.90 1.27
C PHE A 52 -12.15 -5.74 2.13
N VAL A 53 -12.40 -5.85 3.43
CA VAL A 53 -11.58 -6.64 4.35
C VAL A 53 -11.61 -8.13 3.97
N GLU A 54 -12.80 -8.70 3.67
CA GLU A 54 -12.92 -10.11 3.25
C GLU A 54 -12.13 -10.40 1.96
N GLU A 55 -12.24 -9.54 0.94
CA GLU A 55 -11.46 -9.70 -0.30
C GLU A 55 -9.95 -9.71 -0.01
N CYS A 56 -9.49 -8.80 0.85
CA CYS A 56 -8.07 -8.77 1.23
C CYS A 56 -7.65 -10.07 1.93
N LEU A 57 -8.48 -10.61 2.83
CA LEU A 57 -8.22 -11.85 3.55
C LEU A 57 -8.31 -13.08 2.63
N GLU A 58 -9.17 -13.06 1.60
CA GLU A 58 -9.20 -14.10 0.57
C GLU A 58 -7.89 -14.14 -0.21
N GLY A 59 -7.36 -13.00 -0.62
CA GLY A 59 -6.05 -12.92 -1.25
C GLY A 59 -4.92 -13.47 -0.38
N TRP A 60 -4.98 -13.25 0.93
CA TRP A 60 -4.03 -13.84 1.87
C TRP A 60 -4.16 -15.36 1.96
N ARG A 61 -5.38 -15.90 2.10
CA ARG A 61 -5.62 -17.35 2.12
C ARG A 61 -5.17 -18.03 0.84
N ALA A 62 -5.29 -17.33 -0.29
CA ALA A 62 -4.83 -17.79 -1.59
C ALA A 62 -3.29 -17.68 -1.77
N GLY A 63 -2.58 -17.06 -0.83
CA GLY A 63 -1.13 -16.84 -0.91
C GLY A 63 -0.70 -15.80 -1.94
N THR A 64 -1.63 -14.96 -2.41
CA THR A 64 -1.38 -13.95 -3.45
C THR A 64 -1.22 -12.54 -2.90
N ALA A 65 -1.59 -12.33 -1.62
CA ALA A 65 -1.50 -11.04 -0.95
C ALA A 65 -1.18 -11.21 0.54
N LEU A 66 -0.61 -10.17 1.15
CA LEU A 66 -0.46 -10.04 2.60
C LEU A 66 -0.96 -8.64 3.01
N PRO A 67 -2.19 -8.55 3.51
CA PRO A 67 -2.82 -7.27 3.84
C PRO A 67 -2.47 -6.81 5.26
N PHE A 68 -2.36 -5.49 5.42
CA PHE A 68 -2.10 -4.81 6.68
C PHE A 68 -3.12 -3.72 6.98
N THR A 69 -3.46 -3.58 8.26
CA THR A 69 -4.00 -2.36 8.81
C THR A 69 -2.83 -1.46 9.23
N THR A 70 -2.85 -0.21 8.79
CA THR A 70 -1.87 0.79 9.20
C THR A 70 -2.35 1.46 10.48
N THR A 71 -1.54 1.42 11.53
CA THR A 71 -1.84 2.05 12.82
C THR A 71 -0.72 3.00 13.23
N LEU A 72 -1.03 4.02 14.02
CA LEU A 72 -0.02 4.81 14.70
C LEU A 72 0.63 3.96 15.80
N ARG A 73 1.96 4.02 15.90
CA ARG A 73 2.69 3.22 16.88
C ARG A 73 2.35 3.62 18.31
N GLU A 74 2.26 4.91 18.58
CA GLU A 74 2.08 5.45 19.93
C GLU A 74 0.68 5.15 20.49
N THR A 75 -0.37 5.35 19.69
CA THR A 75 -1.75 5.29 20.14
C THR A 75 -2.49 4.00 19.76
N GLY A 76 -1.94 3.26 18.77
CA GLY A 76 -2.65 2.14 18.16
C GLY A 76 -3.81 2.57 17.24
N GLN A 77 -4.03 3.87 17.04
CA GLN A 77 -5.10 4.38 16.18
C GLN A 77 -4.96 3.87 14.76
N VAL A 78 -6.03 3.31 14.20
CA VAL A 78 -6.09 2.92 12.79
C VAL A 78 -6.14 4.17 11.93
N VAL A 79 -5.30 4.21 10.89
CA VAL A 79 -5.18 5.35 9.98
C VAL A 79 -5.37 4.96 8.50
N GLY A 80 -5.48 3.68 8.20
CA GLY A 80 -5.70 3.18 6.84
C GLY A 80 -5.30 1.73 6.65
N ALA A 81 -5.10 1.34 5.40
CA ALA A 81 -4.68 -0.01 5.03
C ALA A 81 -3.71 -0.01 3.84
N THR A 82 -2.95 -1.09 3.72
CA THR A 82 -2.05 -1.36 2.60
C THR A 82 -1.83 -2.87 2.47
N ARG A 83 -1.24 -3.34 1.37
CA ARG A 83 -0.93 -4.76 1.22
C ARG A 83 0.24 -5.02 0.28
N PHE A 84 0.94 -6.11 0.50
CA PHE A 84 1.64 -6.80 -0.56
C PHE A 84 0.61 -7.55 -1.41
N MET A 85 0.76 -7.52 -2.71
CA MET A 85 -0.13 -8.20 -3.65
C MET A 85 0.64 -8.64 -4.89
N SER A 86 -0.01 -9.40 -5.78
CA SER A 86 0.65 -9.93 -6.97
C SER A 86 1.97 -10.66 -6.65
N ILE A 87 1.99 -11.35 -5.50
CA ILE A 87 3.19 -12.00 -4.97
C ILE A 87 3.57 -13.17 -5.86
N ALA A 88 4.74 -13.09 -6.48
CA ALA A 88 5.30 -14.10 -7.37
C ALA A 88 6.71 -14.48 -6.88
N LEU A 89 6.77 -15.29 -5.82
CA LEU A 89 8.03 -15.68 -5.16
C LEU A 89 9.02 -16.37 -6.10
N ALA A 90 8.53 -17.20 -7.04
CA ALA A 90 9.37 -17.84 -8.06
C ALA A 90 10.09 -16.81 -8.96
N HIS A 91 9.54 -15.62 -9.10
CA HIS A 91 10.11 -14.51 -9.86
C HIS A 91 10.68 -13.41 -8.96
N LYS A 92 10.77 -13.65 -7.65
CA LYS A 92 11.29 -12.71 -6.65
C LYS A 92 10.70 -11.29 -6.79
N ARG A 93 9.39 -11.19 -7.07
CA ARG A 93 8.70 -9.91 -7.25
C ARG A 93 7.34 -9.89 -6.57
N LEU A 94 6.91 -8.68 -6.25
CA LEU A 94 5.59 -8.38 -5.71
C LEU A 94 5.17 -6.94 -6.04
N GLU A 95 3.90 -6.62 -5.82
CA GLU A 95 3.37 -5.26 -5.87
C GLU A 95 3.05 -4.77 -4.45
N ILE A 96 3.41 -3.54 -4.12
CA ILE A 96 2.86 -2.83 -2.96
C ILE A 96 1.70 -1.97 -3.44
N GLY A 97 0.48 -2.34 -3.03
CA GLY A 97 -0.73 -1.71 -3.53
C GLY A 97 -1.88 -1.71 -2.54
N GLY A 98 -3.09 -1.37 -3.03
CA GLY A 98 -4.29 -1.29 -2.21
C GLY A 98 -4.16 -0.30 -1.04
N THR A 99 -3.30 0.71 -1.18
CA THR A 99 -2.99 1.66 -0.11
C THR A 99 -3.98 2.81 -0.09
N TRP A 100 -4.56 3.01 1.08
CA TRP A 100 -5.34 4.21 1.38
C TRP A 100 -5.12 4.65 2.83
N LEU A 101 -5.28 5.92 3.09
CA LEU A 101 -5.20 6.54 4.40
C LEU A 101 -6.37 7.51 4.57
N GLY A 102 -6.88 7.62 5.78
CA GLY A 102 -7.80 8.68 6.14
C GLY A 102 -7.23 10.06 5.79
N SER A 103 -8.10 11.02 5.46
CA SER A 103 -7.70 12.34 4.93
C SER A 103 -6.71 13.07 5.82
N GLU A 104 -6.87 13.00 7.14
CA GLU A 104 -5.98 13.61 8.14
C GLU A 104 -4.53 13.11 8.05
N TRP A 105 -4.34 11.85 7.62
CA TRP A 105 -3.03 11.20 7.55
C TRP A 105 -2.38 11.27 6.17
N GLN A 106 -3.11 11.84 5.19
CA GLN A 106 -2.55 12.07 3.86
C GLN A 106 -1.57 13.25 3.90
N ARG A 107 -0.51 13.19 3.08
CA ARG A 107 0.58 14.18 3.03
C ARG A 107 1.41 14.29 4.31
N THR A 108 1.29 13.31 5.19
CA THR A 108 2.15 13.16 6.38
C THR A 108 3.25 12.13 6.11
N ARG A 109 4.08 11.88 7.11
CA ARG A 109 5.15 10.87 7.06
C ARG A 109 4.63 9.42 7.15
N VAL A 110 3.37 9.22 7.54
CA VAL A 110 2.72 7.92 7.72
C VAL A 110 2.91 7.03 6.49
N ASN A 111 2.57 7.54 5.29
CA ASN A 111 2.73 6.74 4.07
C ASN A 111 4.20 6.44 3.73
N THR A 112 5.09 7.39 3.97
CA THR A 112 6.52 7.23 3.67
C THR A 112 7.11 6.14 4.55
N GLU A 113 6.85 6.16 5.86
CA GLU A 113 7.36 5.13 6.77
C GLU A 113 6.71 3.76 6.49
N ALA A 114 5.40 3.71 6.26
CA ALA A 114 4.73 2.48 5.88
C ALA A 114 5.37 1.83 4.63
N LYS A 115 5.66 2.63 3.60
CA LYS A 115 6.33 2.14 2.38
C LYS A 115 7.78 1.74 2.62
N TYR A 116 8.52 2.49 3.41
CA TYR A 116 9.86 2.12 3.82
C TYR A 116 9.91 0.75 4.51
N LEU A 117 9.02 0.52 5.47
CA LEU A 117 8.94 -0.76 6.19
C LEU A 117 8.62 -1.93 5.25
N MET A 118 7.69 -1.71 4.32
CA MET A 118 7.32 -2.73 3.34
C MET A 118 8.46 -3.01 2.36
N LEU A 119 9.10 -1.98 1.81
CA LEU A 119 10.24 -2.12 0.91
C LEU A 119 11.40 -2.84 1.59
N ARG A 120 11.74 -2.44 2.82
CA ARG A 120 12.77 -3.11 3.62
C ARG A 120 12.46 -4.59 3.80
N HIS A 121 11.23 -4.94 4.15
CA HIS A 121 10.83 -6.34 4.32
C HIS A 121 10.90 -7.11 3.00
N ALA A 122 10.44 -6.52 1.89
CA ALA A 122 10.47 -7.16 0.58
C ALA A 122 11.91 -7.46 0.12
N PHE A 123 12.81 -6.48 0.20
CA PHE A 123 14.18 -6.65 -0.28
C PHE A 123 15.07 -7.41 0.71
N GLU A 124 15.02 -7.07 2.00
CA GLU A 124 16.00 -7.59 2.97
C GLU A 124 15.55 -8.90 3.64
N THR A 125 14.23 -9.16 3.74
CA THR A 125 13.71 -10.39 4.36
C THR A 125 13.29 -11.42 3.31
N TRP A 126 12.54 -11.00 2.30
CA TRP A 126 12.05 -11.92 1.26
C TRP A 126 13.01 -12.05 0.06
N GLY A 127 14.05 -11.21 -0.04
CA GLY A 127 15.03 -11.24 -1.12
C GLY A 127 14.39 -10.96 -2.48
N CYS A 128 13.37 -10.09 -2.54
CA CYS A 128 12.78 -9.69 -3.80
C CYS A 128 13.82 -8.96 -4.65
N GLN A 129 13.78 -9.21 -5.96
CA GLN A 129 14.57 -8.47 -6.94
C GLN A 129 13.81 -7.26 -7.49
N ARG A 130 12.47 -7.24 -7.28
CA ARG A 130 11.62 -6.18 -7.82
C ARG A 130 10.40 -5.97 -6.95
N VAL A 131 10.12 -4.70 -6.64
CA VAL A 131 8.88 -4.25 -6.01
C VAL A 131 8.15 -3.29 -6.94
N GLU A 132 6.92 -3.63 -7.27
CA GLU A 132 6.07 -2.89 -8.20
C GLU A 132 5.11 -1.97 -7.46
N PHE A 133 4.76 -0.85 -8.10
CA PHE A 133 3.66 0.02 -7.72
C PHE A 133 2.81 0.30 -8.95
N LYS A 134 1.50 0.43 -8.73
CA LYS A 134 0.56 0.73 -9.81
C LYS A 134 -0.46 1.76 -9.35
N THR A 135 -0.76 2.72 -10.20
CA THR A 135 -1.81 3.69 -9.92
C THR A 135 -2.58 4.07 -11.18
N HIS A 136 -3.76 4.66 -11.02
CA HIS A 136 -4.52 5.24 -12.13
C HIS A 136 -3.73 6.37 -12.78
N ALA A 137 -3.71 6.46 -14.11
CA ALA A 137 -2.94 7.49 -14.86
C ALA A 137 -3.32 8.92 -14.45
N GLY A 138 -4.61 9.17 -14.16
CA GLY A 138 -5.11 10.45 -13.67
C GLY A 138 -4.81 10.76 -12.18
N ASN A 139 -4.31 9.78 -11.41
CA ASN A 139 -4.00 9.98 -9.99
C ASN A 139 -2.61 10.64 -9.81
N VAL A 140 -2.52 11.92 -10.17
CA VAL A 140 -1.26 12.70 -10.09
C VAL A 140 -0.67 12.68 -8.67
N ARG A 141 -1.51 12.68 -7.64
CA ARG A 141 -1.06 12.62 -6.24
C ARG A 141 -0.32 11.32 -5.95
N SER A 142 -0.89 10.18 -6.32
CA SER A 142 -0.25 8.88 -6.12
C SER A 142 1.01 8.74 -6.96
N ARG A 143 1.00 9.15 -8.24
CA ARG A 143 2.19 9.13 -9.10
C ARG A 143 3.35 9.88 -8.45
N ARG A 144 3.11 11.13 -7.98
CA ARG A 144 4.13 11.91 -7.29
C ARG A 144 4.58 11.27 -5.98
N ALA A 145 3.68 10.62 -5.23
CA ALA A 145 4.04 9.93 -4.00
C ALA A 145 4.95 8.73 -4.28
N ILE A 146 4.67 7.95 -5.32
CA ILE A 146 5.49 6.79 -5.74
C ILE A 146 6.87 7.25 -6.23
N LEU A 147 6.93 8.27 -7.09
CA LEU A 147 8.21 8.83 -7.55
C LEU A 147 9.06 9.36 -6.38
N ARG A 148 8.43 9.96 -5.35
CA ARG A 148 9.16 10.40 -4.15
C ARG A 148 9.74 9.25 -3.33
N LEU A 149 9.27 8.02 -3.47
CA LEU A 149 9.90 6.86 -2.85
C LEU A 149 11.21 6.46 -3.54
N GLY A 150 11.47 6.99 -4.72
CA GLY A 150 12.61 6.61 -5.56
C GLY A 150 12.25 5.60 -6.65
N ALA A 151 10.96 5.27 -6.83
CA ALA A 151 10.54 4.35 -7.87
C ALA A 151 10.67 4.98 -9.26
N VAL A 152 11.01 4.16 -10.25
CA VAL A 152 11.11 4.52 -11.66
C VAL A 152 9.77 4.27 -12.36
N GLU A 153 9.28 5.21 -13.16
CA GLU A 153 8.10 5.02 -14.02
C GLU A 153 8.50 4.18 -15.24
N GLU A 154 7.83 3.05 -15.46
CA GLU A 154 8.14 2.13 -16.54
C GLU A 154 7.19 2.24 -17.74
N GLY A 155 5.99 2.75 -17.52
CA GLY A 155 5.04 2.95 -18.60
C GLY A 155 3.58 2.94 -18.18
N THR A 156 2.72 3.17 -19.17
CA THR A 156 1.27 3.22 -19.01
C THR A 156 0.60 2.11 -19.79
N PHE A 157 -0.15 1.26 -19.09
CA PHE A 157 -1.02 0.27 -19.72
C PHE A 157 -2.37 0.90 -19.98
N ARG A 158 -2.69 1.08 -21.27
CA ARG A 158 -3.96 1.67 -21.71
C ARG A 158 -5.10 0.65 -21.55
N LYS A 159 -6.27 1.11 -21.07
CA LYS A 159 -7.46 0.28 -20.82
C LYS A 159 -7.16 -0.98 -20.01
N HIS A 160 -6.30 -0.83 -19.00
CA HIS A 160 -5.75 -1.94 -18.21
C HIS A 160 -6.79 -2.61 -17.32
N MET A 161 -7.75 -1.86 -16.82
CA MET A 161 -8.82 -2.34 -15.94
C MET A 161 -10.15 -1.71 -16.32
N VAL A 162 -11.25 -2.37 -15.95
CA VAL A 162 -12.59 -1.81 -15.97
C VAL A 162 -12.96 -1.39 -14.55
N GLN A 163 -13.47 -0.18 -14.38
CA GLN A 163 -13.95 0.34 -13.10
C GLN A 163 -15.40 -0.09 -12.86
N GLU A 164 -15.90 0.10 -11.62
CA GLU A 164 -17.30 -0.28 -11.26
C GLU A 164 -18.35 0.42 -12.11
N ASP A 165 -18.08 1.64 -12.60
CA ASP A 165 -18.94 2.41 -13.48
C ASP A 165 -18.86 1.99 -14.96
N GLY A 166 -18.10 0.94 -15.26
CA GLY A 166 -17.87 0.44 -16.63
C GLY A 166 -16.81 1.22 -17.41
N SER A 167 -16.26 2.29 -16.88
CA SER A 167 -15.22 3.06 -17.55
C SER A 167 -13.88 2.31 -17.61
N SER A 168 -13.08 2.59 -18.64
CA SER A 168 -11.74 2.03 -18.75
C SER A 168 -10.75 2.84 -17.93
N ARG A 169 -9.87 2.13 -17.22
CA ARG A 169 -8.77 2.70 -16.46
C ARG A 169 -7.44 2.44 -17.13
N ASP A 170 -6.70 3.51 -17.41
CA ASP A 170 -5.27 3.41 -17.72
C ASP A 170 -4.47 3.34 -16.41
N SER A 171 -3.48 2.46 -16.36
CA SER A 171 -2.63 2.27 -15.18
C SER A 171 -1.19 2.57 -15.50
N VAL A 172 -0.56 3.41 -14.67
CA VAL A 172 0.87 3.68 -14.73
C VAL A 172 1.58 2.74 -13.77
N TYR A 173 2.62 2.07 -14.26
CA TYR A 173 3.46 1.15 -13.52
C TYR A 173 4.78 1.80 -13.16
N PHE A 174 5.24 1.48 -11.96
CA PHE A 174 6.51 1.90 -11.40
C PHE A 174 7.18 0.71 -10.73
N SER A 175 8.49 0.76 -10.58
CA SER A 175 9.22 -0.23 -9.80
C SER A 175 10.39 0.38 -9.06
N ILE A 176 10.87 -0.38 -8.07
CA ILE A 176 12.19 -0.29 -7.48
C ILE A 176 12.79 -1.70 -7.62
N VAL A 177 14.04 -1.79 -8.07
CA VAL A 177 14.78 -3.06 -8.17
C VAL A 177 15.82 -3.15 -7.07
N ASP A 178 16.31 -4.39 -6.80
CA ASP A 178 17.25 -4.66 -5.71
C ASP A 178 18.55 -3.87 -5.80
N ASP A 179 19.07 -3.65 -7.02
CA ASP A 179 20.26 -2.82 -7.25
C ASP A 179 20.04 -1.33 -6.86
N GLU A 180 18.81 -0.84 -6.93
CA GLU A 180 18.44 0.54 -6.57
C GLU A 180 18.16 0.69 -5.06
N TRP A 181 17.81 -0.42 -4.39
CA TRP A 181 17.34 -0.39 -3.01
C TRP A 181 18.29 0.28 -2.02
N PRO A 182 19.63 0.08 -2.06
CA PRO A 182 20.54 0.74 -1.11
C PRO A 182 20.42 2.27 -1.14
N ALA A 183 20.40 2.88 -2.32
CA ALA A 183 20.28 4.34 -2.48
C ALA A 183 18.88 4.85 -2.12
N VAL A 184 17.84 4.08 -2.48
CA VAL A 184 16.44 4.39 -2.11
C VAL A 184 16.27 4.34 -0.61
N LYS A 185 16.84 3.33 0.06
CA LYS A 185 16.80 3.17 1.51
C LYS A 185 17.40 4.38 2.21
N GLU A 186 18.63 4.76 1.86
CA GLU A 186 19.31 5.92 2.43
C GLU A 186 18.46 7.20 2.30
N THR A 187 17.94 7.47 1.10
CA THR A 187 17.07 8.62 0.86
C THR A 187 15.80 8.59 1.74
N LEU A 188 15.19 7.43 1.93
CA LEU A 188 13.99 7.29 2.75
C LEU A 188 14.31 7.46 4.23
N GLU A 189 15.43 6.92 4.71
CA GLU A 189 15.90 7.07 6.09
C GLU A 189 16.18 8.53 6.43
N GLU A 190 16.88 9.28 5.55
CA GLU A 190 17.11 10.71 5.70
C GLU A 190 15.79 11.50 5.81
N ARG A 191 14.82 11.22 4.93
CA ARG A 191 13.50 11.88 4.97
C ARG A 191 12.72 11.55 6.24
N LEU A 192 12.88 10.34 6.76
CA LEU A 192 12.25 9.91 8.01
C LEU A 192 12.96 10.49 9.24
N ALA A 193 14.25 10.77 9.17
CA ALA A 193 15.01 11.42 10.24
C ALA A 193 14.73 12.93 10.35
N THR A 194 14.46 13.61 9.20
CA THR A 194 14.22 15.06 9.18
C THR A 194 12.93 15.38 9.94
N ARG A 195 13.03 16.07 11.08
CA ARG A 195 11.85 16.64 11.77
C ARG A 195 11.23 17.68 10.87
N ILE A 196 9.93 17.56 10.57
CA ILE A 196 9.14 18.67 10.07
C ILE A 196 8.68 19.41 11.33
N ASP A 197 9.28 20.58 11.57
CA ASP A 197 8.84 21.53 12.58
C ASP A 197 7.42 22.04 12.26
#